data_36a1586af6afa4909fc2b20e44113d7a
#
_entry.id   36a1586af6afa4909fc2b20e44113d7a
#
_cell.length_a   1.000
_cell.length_b   1.000
_cell.length_c   1.000
_cell.angle_alpha   90.00
_cell.angle_beta   90.00
_cell.angle_gamma   90.00
#
_symmetry.space_group_name_H-M   'P 1'
#
loop_
_entity.id
_entity.type
_entity.pdbx_description
1 polymer ?
#
loop_
_entity_poly.entity_id
_entity_poly.type
_entity_poly.pdbx_seq_one_letter_code
_entity_poly.pdbx_strand_id
1 'polypeptide(L)'
;SSLFGLYFSIRVGGADMPITISLLNSLSGVAGAIAGMAIGDVLLVAVGGIVGASGLLLTQIMCRAMNRSLLSILLGTKKKVATPAPSSVATASPAAAPKIEVKKTPGEVLSTAKRVIIVPGYGMALAQAQHEVKQLADALRKGGAEVRFAIHPVAGRMPGHMNVLLAEANVPYDDLFEMEAINDDFAKVDAAIVIGANDVLNPAARNAEGTPIYGMPVLNVDQAPYVVICNYDLKPGYAGVENPLYTREEGVALL
;
A
#
# COMPACT_ATOMS: atom_id res chain seq x y z
N SER A 1 -18.39 20.18 -18.92
CA SER A 1 -18.05 18.98 -18.10
C SER A 1 -16.57 18.63 -18.19
N SER A 2 -15.96 18.57 -19.38
CA SER A 2 -14.54 18.18 -19.56
C SER A 2 -13.56 19.12 -18.86
N LEU A 3 -13.75 20.44 -18.96
CA LEU A 3 -12.91 21.43 -18.26
C LEU A 3 -12.99 21.30 -16.74
N PHE A 4 -14.17 20.99 -16.20
CA PHE A 4 -14.34 20.75 -14.78
C PHE A 4 -13.63 19.46 -14.32
N GLY A 5 -13.73 18.39 -15.12
CA GLY A 5 -13.02 17.13 -14.84
C GLY A 5 -11.50 17.31 -14.87
N LEU A 6 -10.97 18.06 -15.84
CA LEU A 6 -9.55 18.38 -15.93
C LEU A 6 -9.08 19.20 -14.72
N TYR A 7 -9.83 20.25 -14.36
CA TYR A 7 -9.51 21.09 -13.20
C TYR A 7 -9.51 20.27 -11.88
N PHE A 8 -10.48 19.39 -11.70
CA PHE A 8 -10.60 18.53 -10.54
C PHE A 8 -9.45 17.52 -10.48
N SER A 9 -9.12 16.88 -11.61
CA SER A 9 -8.04 15.89 -11.70
C SER A 9 -6.66 16.49 -11.36
N ILE A 10 -6.39 17.72 -11.76
CA ILE A 10 -5.13 18.41 -11.46
C ILE A 10 -4.98 18.73 -9.96
N ARG A 11 -6.10 18.97 -9.26
CA ARG A 11 -6.08 19.33 -7.84
C ARG A 11 -5.94 18.15 -6.89
N VAL A 12 -6.34 16.96 -7.31
CA VAL A 12 -6.23 15.74 -6.51
C VAL A 12 -4.79 15.25 -6.54
N GLY A 13 -4.16 15.08 -5.38
CA GLY A 13 -2.84 14.49 -5.29
C GLY A 13 -2.84 13.02 -5.72
N GLY A 14 -1.72 12.55 -6.28
CA GLY A 14 -1.60 11.15 -6.73
C GLY A 14 -1.91 10.13 -5.63
N ALA A 15 -1.48 10.40 -4.39
CA ALA A 15 -1.77 9.56 -3.23
C ALA A 15 -3.27 9.52 -2.87
N ASP A 16 -4.02 10.59 -3.14
CA ASP A 16 -5.46 10.70 -2.85
C ASP A 16 -6.33 10.16 -4.01
N MET A 17 -5.73 9.82 -5.15
CA MET A 17 -6.43 9.37 -6.36
C MET A 17 -7.31 8.12 -6.13
N PRO A 18 -6.86 7.06 -5.42
CA PRO A 18 -7.70 5.90 -5.15
C PRO A 18 -8.99 6.24 -4.39
N ILE A 19 -8.92 7.14 -3.43
CA ILE A 19 -10.08 7.62 -2.66
C ILE A 19 -11.07 8.36 -3.58
N THR A 20 -10.54 9.20 -4.46
CA THR A 20 -11.34 9.96 -5.42
C THR A 20 -12.06 9.04 -6.41
N ILE A 21 -11.37 8.01 -6.93
CA ILE A 21 -11.95 7.02 -7.83
C ILE A 21 -13.06 6.24 -7.13
N SER A 22 -12.84 5.79 -5.90
CA SER A 22 -13.85 5.09 -5.10
C SER A 22 -15.10 5.96 -4.88
N LEU A 23 -14.92 7.24 -4.56
CA LEU A 23 -16.02 8.20 -4.41
C LEU A 23 -16.81 8.40 -5.71
N LEU A 24 -16.12 8.60 -6.84
CA LEU A 24 -16.79 8.78 -8.13
C LEU A 24 -17.59 7.54 -8.53
N ASN A 25 -17.06 6.35 -8.28
CA ASN A 25 -17.78 5.10 -8.52
C ASN A 25 -19.05 5.01 -7.66
N SER A 26 -18.94 5.36 -6.37
CA SER A 26 -20.09 5.43 -5.46
C SER A 26 -21.17 6.41 -5.96
N LEU A 27 -20.77 7.62 -6.36
CA LEU A 27 -21.69 8.61 -6.90
C LEU A 27 -22.36 8.14 -8.20
N SER A 28 -21.65 7.39 -9.04
CA SER A 28 -22.22 6.77 -10.24
C SER A 28 -23.29 5.72 -9.86
N GLY A 29 -23.06 4.94 -8.81
CA GLY A 29 -24.05 4.01 -8.28
C GLY A 29 -25.32 4.72 -7.81
N VAL A 30 -25.19 5.81 -7.04
CA VAL A 30 -26.32 6.64 -6.59
C VAL A 30 -27.07 7.23 -7.78
N ALA A 31 -26.35 7.73 -8.80
CA ALA A 31 -26.97 8.26 -10.02
C ALA A 31 -27.75 7.17 -10.76
N GLY A 32 -27.24 5.94 -10.82
CA GLY A 32 -27.94 4.78 -11.38
C GLY A 32 -29.24 4.46 -10.61
N ALA A 33 -29.21 4.50 -9.27
CA ALA A 33 -30.40 4.30 -8.46
C ALA A 33 -31.47 5.37 -8.71
N ILE A 34 -31.07 6.65 -8.81
CA ILE A 34 -31.98 7.75 -9.13
C ILE A 34 -32.58 7.58 -10.54
N ALA A 35 -31.77 7.19 -11.53
CA ALA A 35 -32.25 6.91 -12.87
C ALA A 35 -33.25 5.73 -12.87
N GLY A 36 -32.96 4.66 -12.12
CA GLY A 36 -33.88 3.52 -11.93
C GLY A 36 -35.23 3.93 -11.35
N MET A 37 -35.25 4.83 -10.36
CA MET A 37 -36.50 5.40 -9.83
C MET A 37 -37.27 6.16 -10.89
N ALA A 38 -36.60 6.94 -11.73
CA ALA A 38 -37.24 7.74 -12.77
C ALA A 38 -37.89 6.89 -13.89
N ILE A 39 -37.31 5.73 -14.21
CA ILE A 39 -37.82 4.82 -15.25
C ILE A 39 -38.65 3.66 -14.68
N GLY A 40 -38.79 3.54 -13.33
CA GLY A 40 -39.52 2.48 -12.68
C GLY A 40 -38.82 1.11 -12.65
N ASP A 41 -37.48 1.07 -12.86
CA ASP A 41 -36.70 -0.15 -12.83
C ASP A 41 -36.19 -0.44 -11.40
N VAL A 42 -36.87 -1.35 -10.72
CA VAL A 42 -36.55 -1.75 -9.34
C VAL A 42 -35.19 -2.40 -9.23
N LEU A 43 -34.74 -3.15 -10.24
CA LEU A 43 -33.44 -3.80 -10.23
C LEU A 43 -32.32 -2.75 -10.28
N LEU A 44 -32.45 -1.76 -11.14
CA LEU A 44 -31.48 -0.68 -11.27
C LEU A 44 -31.42 0.17 -9.99
N VAL A 45 -32.56 0.39 -9.31
CA VAL A 45 -32.60 1.06 -8.00
C VAL A 45 -31.84 0.25 -6.95
N ALA A 46 -32.09 -1.05 -6.86
CA ALA A 46 -31.46 -1.92 -5.87
C ALA A 46 -29.93 -2.01 -6.08
N VAL A 47 -29.52 -2.32 -7.30
CA VAL A 47 -28.09 -2.44 -7.64
C VAL A 47 -27.37 -1.11 -7.46
N GLY A 48 -27.93 -0.02 -7.97
CA GLY A 48 -27.34 1.32 -7.83
C GLY A 48 -27.24 1.76 -6.36
N GLY A 49 -28.24 1.44 -5.55
CA GLY A 49 -28.25 1.71 -4.11
C GLY A 49 -27.16 0.95 -3.37
N ILE A 50 -27.00 -0.35 -3.65
CA ILE A 50 -25.96 -1.19 -3.04
C ILE A 50 -24.56 -0.68 -3.44
N VAL A 51 -24.33 -0.42 -4.71
CA VAL A 51 -23.03 0.09 -5.22
C VAL A 51 -22.72 1.47 -4.61
N GLY A 52 -23.73 2.35 -4.53
CA GLY A 52 -23.59 3.67 -3.95
C GLY A 52 -23.23 3.62 -2.46
N ALA A 53 -23.95 2.84 -1.67
CA ALA A 53 -23.74 2.72 -0.23
C ALA A 53 -22.39 2.05 0.09
N SER A 54 -22.07 0.92 -0.55
CA SER A 54 -20.83 0.21 -0.33
C SER A 54 -19.61 1.05 -0.73
N GLY A 55 -19.68 1.77 -1.87
CA GLY A 55 -18.63 2.65 -2.32
C GLY A 55 -18.38 3.83 -1.37
N LEU A 56 -19.41 4.41 -0.75
CA LEU A 56 -19.25 5.46 0.27
C LEU A 56 -18.57 4.93 1.53
N LEU A 57 -18.98 3.75 1.99
CA LEU A 57 -18.33 3.10 3.15
C LEU A 57 -16.85 2.84 2.89
N LEU A 58 -16.53 2.28 1.73
CA LEU A 58 -15.14 2.03 1.32
C LEU A 58 -14.33 3.34 1.24
N THR A 59 -14.90 4.40 0.67
CA THR A 59 -14.28 5.72 0.62
C THR A 59 -13.96 6.26 2.01
N GLN A 60 -14.87 6.08 2.99
CA GLN A 60 -14.63 6.51 4.36
C GLN A 60 -13.54 5.69 5.05
N ILE A 61 -13.51 4.38 4.84
CA ILE A 61 -12.47 3.49 5.38
C ILE A 61 -11.11 3.90 4.83
N MET A 62 -11.02 4.15 3.51
CA MET A 62 -9.78 4.62 2.88
C MET A 62 -9.33 5.99 3.41
N CYS A 63 -10.25 6.92 3.60
CA CYS A 63 -9.94 8.22 4.21
C CYS A 63 -9.34 8.06 5.61
N ARG A 64 -9.90 7.16 6.43
CA ARG A 64 -9.37 6.85 7.77
C ARG A 64 -7.99 6.20 7.68
N ALA A 65 -7.82 5.21 6.81
CA ALA A 65 -6.54 4.52 6.60
C ALA A 65 -5.42 5.48 6.15
N MET A 66 -5.77 6.52 5.38
CA MET A 66 -4.84 7.55 4.92
C MET A 66 -4.70 8.73 5.89
N ASN A 67 -5.37 8.70 7.04
CA ASN A 67 -5.46 9.82 7.99
C ASN A 67 -5.88 11.16 7.33
N ARG A 68 -6.77 11.07 6.35
CA ARG A 68 -7.25 12.21 5.55
C ARG A 68 -8.76 12.37 5.70
N SER A 69 -9.25 13.60 5.66
CA SER A 69 -10.69 13.84 5.57
C SER A 69 -11.12 13.95 4.11
N LEU A 70 -12.28 13.39 3.77
CA LEU A 70 -12.83 13.45 2.41
C LEU A 70 -12.94 14.89 1.90
N LEU A 71 -13.34 15.82 2.77
CA LEU A 71 -13.46 17.23 2.44
C LEU A 71 -12.12 17.86 2.08
N SER A 72 -11.03 17.48 2.78
CA SER A 72 -9.69 17.99 2.50
C SER A 72 -9.17 17.51 1.15
N ILE A 73 -9.55 16.29 0.74
CA ILE A 73 -9.18 15.73 -0.56
C ILE A 73 -9.92 16.45 -1.69
N LEU A 74 -11.23 16.64 -1.54
CA LEU A 74 -12.08 17.29 -2.55
C LEU A 74 -11.72 18.79 -2.74
N LEU A 75 -11.40 19.49 -1.64
CA LEU A 75 -11.03 20.91 -1.71
C LEU A 75 -9.55 21.12 -2.06
N GLY A 76 -8.75 20.05 -2.15
CA GLY A 76 -7.32 20.14 -2.42
C GLY A 76 -6.57 20.94 -1.33
N THR A 77 -7.13 21.05 -0.13
CA THR A 77 -6.49 21.77 0.97
C THR A 77 -5.39 20.88 1.56
N LYS A 78 -4.15 21.28 1.37
CA LYS A 78 -3.02 20.75 2.14
C LYS A 78 -3.24 21.16 3.60
N LYS A 79 -3.93 20.31 4.38
CA LYS A 79 -4.04 20.54 5.82
C LYS A 79 -2.63 20.46 6.38
N LYS A 80 -2.13 21.54 6.98
CA LYS A 80 -1.04 21.42 7.96
C LYS A 80 -1.56 20.43 8.99
N VAL A 81 -1.00 19.24 9.00
CA VAL A 81 -1.26 18.27 10.06
C VAL A 81 -0.84 18.99 11.33
N ALA A 82 -1.81 19.23 12.22
CA ALA A 82 -1.47 19.66 13.56
C ALA A 82 -0.55 18.56 14.11
N THR A 83 0.69 18.92 14.34
CA THR A 83 1.69 18.09 14.99
C THR A 83 1.04 17.51 16.24
N PRO A 84 0.92 16.20 16.40
CA PRO A 84 0.69 15.65 17.72
C PRO A 84 1.85 16.16 18.57
N ALA A 85 1.55 16.77 19.71
CA ALA A 85 2.57 17.16 20.66
C ALA A 85 3.55 16.01 20.83
N PRO A 86 4.87 16.26 20.88
CA PRO A 86 5.83 15.20 21.02
C PRO A 86 5.57 14.51 22.38
N SER A 87 4.88 13.38 22.34
CA SER A 87 5.02 12.42 23.42
C SER A 87 6.48 12.05 23.41
N SER A 88 7.15 12.43 24.48
CA SER A 88 8.53 12.08 24.76
C SER A 88 8.68 10.57 24.74
N VAL A 89 8.92 10.02 23.56
CA VAL A 89 9.47 8.68 23.43
C VAL A 89 10.95 8.86 23.65
N ALA A 90 11.39 8.38 24.80
CA ALA A 90 12.77 8.26 25.18
C ALA A 90 13.59 7.78 23.98
N THR A 91 14.64 8.52 23.69
CA THR A 91 15.75 8.14 22.83
C THR A 91 16.32 6.81 23.33
N ALA A 92 15.73 5.70 22.91
CA ALA A 92 16.45 4.44 22.90
C ALA A 92 17.41 4.53 21.70
N SER A 93 18.66 4.77 22.03
CA SER A 93 19.79 4.59 21.11
C SER A 93 19.62 3.25 20.39
N PRO A 94 19.72 3.18 19.06
CA PRO A 94 19.67 1.90 18.39
C PRO A 94 20.83 1.07 18.92
N ALA A 95 20.49 0.00 19.64
CA ALA A 95 21.45 -1.04 19.93
C ALA A 95 22.02 -1.49 18.60
N ALA A 96 23.34 -1.40 18.47
CA ALA A 96 24.10 -1.74 17.29
C ALA A 96 23.64 -3.12 16.77
N ALA A 97 22.91 -3.11 15.66
CA ALA A 97 22.73 -4.30 14.88
C ALA A 97 24.11 -4.83 14.48
N PRO A 98 24.38 -6.13 14.55
CA PRO A 98 25.67 -6.67 14.17
C PRO A 98 25.97 -6.28 12.73
N LYS A 99 27.08 -5.57 12.51
CA LYS A 99 27.62 -5.26 11.20
C LYS A 99 27.91 -6.59 10.51
N ILE A 100 27.05 -6.98 9.59
CA ILE A 100 27.32 -8.09 8.67
C ILE A 100 27.92 -7.47 7.43
N GLU A 101 29.22 -7.29 7.44
CA GLU A 101 30.03 -7.12 6.24
C GLU A 101 30.11 -8.47 5.53
N VAL A 102 29.19 -8.74 4.62
CA VAL A 102 29.37 -9.58 3.42
C VAL A 102 28.21 -9.24 2.50
N LYS A 103 28.46 -8.89 1.24
CA LYS A 103 27.44 -8.82 0.18
C LYS A 103 26.93 -10.23 -0.06
N LYS A 104 26.03 -10.72 0.80
CA LYS A 104 25.32 -11.97 0.60
C LYS A 104 24.39 -11.80 -0.58
N THR A 105 24.42 -12.74 -1.49
CA THR A 105 23.45 -12.74 -2.60
C THR A 105 22.02 -12.91 -2.06
N PRO A 106 20.99 -12.32 -2.69
CA PRO A 106 19.60 -12.48 -2.25
C PRO A 106 19.19 -13.95 -2.05
N GLY A 107 19.69 -14.84 -2.93
CA GLY A 107 19.44 -16.28 -2.82
C GLY A 107 20.02 -16.92 -1.56
N GLU A 108 21.22 -16.52 -1.13
CA GLU A 108 21.84 -17.04 0.09
C GLU A 108 21.10 -16.58 1.34
N VAL A 109 20.66 -15.31 1.38
CA VAL A 109 19.89 -14.79 2.51
C VAL A 109 18.53 -15.47 2.59
N LEU A 110 17.81 -15.56 1.48
CA LEU A 110 16.49 -16.16 1.44
C LEU A 110 16.50 -17.67 1.71
N SER A 111 17.58 -18.38 1.33
CA SER A 111 17.69 -19.82 1.62
C SER A 111 17.90 -20.13 3.11
N THR A 112 18.41 -19.17 3.88
CA THR A 112 18.66 -19.31 5.33
C THR A 112 17.63 -18.58 6.20
N ALA A 113 16.79 -17.74 5.59
CA ALA A 113 15.77 -16.98 6.29
C ALA A 113 14.69 -17.90 6.90
N LYS A 114 14.35 -17.64 8.13
CA LYS A 114 13.28 -18.36 8.86
C LYS A 114 11.96 -17.59 8.87
N ARG A 115 12.02 -16.28 8.82
CA ARG A 115 10.84 -15.41 8.80
C ARG A 115 10.96 -14.41 7.67
N VAL A 116 9.99 -14.44 6.76
CA VAL A 116 9.98 -13.59 5.57
C VAL A 116 8.63 -12.89 5.46
N ILE A 117 8.65 -11.58 5.20
CA ILE A 117 7.45 -10.82 4.85
C ILE A 117 7.51 -10.46 3.37
N ILE A 118 6.45 -10.78 2.63
CA ILE A 118 6.26 -10.38 1.23
C ILE A 118 5.32 -9.18 1.18
N VAL A 119 5.74 -8.13 0.49
CA VAL A 119 4.99 -6.88 0.32
C VAL A 119 4.56 -6.75 -1.14
N PRO A 120 3.32 -7.16 -1.49
CA PRO A 120 2.79 -7.02 -2.83
C PRO A 120 2.35 -5.58 -3.09
N GLY A 121 2.63 -5.08 -4.28
CA GLY A 121 2.21 -3.76 -4.74
C GLY A 121 1.53 -3.78 -6.10
N TYR A 122 1.22 -2.60 -6.61
CA TYR A 122 0.54 -2.45 -7.90
C TYR A 122 1.34 -3.03 -9.07
N GLY A 123 2.67 -2.98 -9.02
CA GLY A 123 3.53 -3.58 -10.05
C GLY A 123 3.32 -5.10 -10.18
N MET A 124 3.09 -5.82 -9.07
CA MET A 124 2.72 -7.24 -9.10
C MET A 124 1.40 -7.44 -9.88
N ALA A 125 0.41 -6.59 -9.63
CA ALA A 125 -0.87 -6.66 -10.34
C ALA A 125 -0.72 -6.36 -11.84
N LEU A 126 0.12 -5.38 -12.19
CA LEU A 126 0.37 -5.00 -13.58
C LEU A 126 1.09 -6.12 -14.36
N ALA A 127 2.03 -6.78 -13.71
CA ALA A 127 2.77 -7.91 -14.28
C ALA A 127 1.98 -9.23 -14.22
N GLN A 128 0.83 -9.26 -13.54
CA GLN A 128 0.04 -10.48 -13.26
C GLN A 128 0.87 -11.58 -12.57
N ALA A 129 1.81 -11.18 -11.72
CA ALA A 129 2.82 -12.05 -11.11
C ALA A 129 2.34 -12.71 -9.80
N GLN A 130 1.03 -12.72 -9.50
CA GLN A 130 0.49 -13.27 -8.25
C GLN A 130 0.77 -14.78 -8.11
N HIS A 131 0.81 -15.51 -9.23
CA HIS A 131 1.08 -16.95 -9.23
C HIS A 131 2.55 -17.25 -8.96
N GLU A 132 3.48 -16.47 -9.53
CA GLU A 132 4.92 -16.56 -9.30
C GLU A 132 5.25 -16.20 -7.85
N VAL A 133 4.57 -15.19 -7.31
CA VAL A 133 4.70 -14.79 -5.90
C VAL A 133 4.25 -15.91 -4.96
N LYS A 134 3.16 -16.60 -5.31
CA LYS A 134 2.72 -17.80 -4.57
C LYS A 134 3.75 -18.92 -4.64
N GLN A 135 4.32 -19.18 -5.83
CA GLN A 135 5.36 -20.20 -5.99
C GLN A 135 6.61 -19.86 -5.18
N LEU A 136 7.02 -18.57 -5.15
CA LEU A 136 8.12 -18.10 -4.32
C LEU A 136 7.83 -18.34 -2.83
N ALA A 137 6.63 -18.00 -2.37
CA ALA A 137 6.21 -18.23 -0.98
C ALA A 137 6.25 -19.72 -0.62
N ASP A 138 5.77 -20.59 -1.51
CA ASP A 138 5.79 -22.03 -1.31
C ASP A 138 7.23 -22.59 -1.29
N ALA A 139 8.11 -22.07 -2.14
CA ALA A 139 9.52 -22.46 -2.15
C ALA A 139 10.23 -22.08 -0.84
N LEU A 140 9.97 -20.87 -0.33
CA LEU A 140 10.49 -20.40 0.97
C LEU A 140 9.98 -21.28 2.13
N ARG A 141 8.68 -21.62 2.12
CA ARG A 141 8.08 -22.52 3.12
C ARG A 141 8.66 -23.92 3.07
N LYS A 142 8.92 -24.46 1.88
CA LYS A 142 9.63 -25.74 1.72
C LYS A 142 11.05 -25.68 2.29
N GLY A 143 11.68 -24.52 2.23
CA GLY A 143 12.96 -24.24 2.89
C GLY A 143 12.89 -24.08 4.40
N GLY A 144 11.68 -24.14 5.00
CA GLY A 144 11.46 -24.00 6.44
C GLY A 144 11.20 -22.58 6.92
N ALA A 145 10.96 -21.63 6.01
CA ALA A 145 10.64 -20.25 6.36
C ALA A 145 9.13 -20.09 6.67
N GLU A 146 8.81 -19.30 7.67
CA GLU A 146 7.49 -18.72 7.88
C GLU A 146 7.32 -17.53 6.94
N VAL A 147 6.30 -17.56 6.07
CA VAL A 147 6.04 -16.51 5.09
C VAL A 147 4.70 -15.85 5.37
N ARG A 148 4.72 -14.53 5.53
CA ARG A 148 3.54 -13.67 5.71
C ARG A 148 3.48 -12.63 4.61
N PHE A 149 2.27 -12.15 4.30
CA PHE A 149 2.06 -11.08 3.33
C PHE A 149 1.60 -9.81 4.05
N ALA A 150 2.31 -8.71 3.83
CA ALA A 150 1.93 -7.41 4.37
C ALA A 150 1.12 -6.62 3.35
N ILE A 151 -0.15 -6.42 3.64
CA ILE A 151 -1.09 -5.74 2.76
C ILE A 151 -1.26 -4.29 3.19
N HIS A 152 -0.95 -3.37 2.29
CA HIS A 152 -1.29 -1.97 2.50
C HIS A 152 -2.70 -1.68 1.97
N PRO A 153 -3.57 -0.97 2.73
CA PRO A 153 -4.98 -0.79 2.37
C PRO A 153 -5.21 -0.05 1.05
N VAL A 154 -4.24 0.74 0.60
CA VAL A 154 -4.31 1.48 -0.68
C VAL A 154 -3.34 0.93 -1.74
N ALA A 155 -2.71 -0.22 -1.51
CA ALA A 155 -1.91 -0.87 -2.54
C ALA A 155 -2.80 -1.30 -3.72
N GLY A 156 -2.42 -0.87 -4.93
CA GLY A 156 -3.20 -1.18 -6.12
C GLY A 156 -4.09 -0.03 -6.59
N ARG A 157 -5.24 -0.35 -7.20
CA ARG A 157 -6.19 0.63 -7.77
C ARG A 157 -7.56 0.62 -7.10
N MET A 158 -7.82 -0.32 -6.22
CA MET A 158 -9.06 -0.44 -5.48
C MET A 158 -8.79 -1.06 -4.10
N PRO A 159 -9.63 -0.81 -3.09
CA PRO A 159 -9.50 -1.48 -1.80
C PRO A 159 -9.51 -3.00 -1.94
N GLY A 160 -8.61 -3.67 -1.20
CA GLY A 160 -8.50 -5.12 -1.26
C GLY A 160 -7.94 -5.69 -2.57
N HIS A 161 -7.37 -4.85 -3.44
CA HIS A 161 -6.84 -5.31 -4.73
C HIS A 161 -5.82 -6.43 -4.56
N MET A 162 -4.88 -6.28 -3.63
CA MET A 162 -3.87 -7.31 -3.36
C MET A 162 -4.49 -8.58 -2.78
N ASN A 163 -5.48 -8.46 -1.90
CA ASN A 163 -6.19 -9.60 -1.32
C ASN A 163 -6.87 -10.45 -2.39
N VAL A 164 -7.53 -9.79 -3.37
CA VAL A 164 -8.19 -10.50 -4.49
C VAL A 164 -7.19 -11.26 -5.35
N LEU A 165 -6.08 -10.62 -5.75
CA LEU A 165 -5.06 -11.26 -6.58
C LEU A 165 -4.35 -12.41 -5.87
N LEU A 166 -4.06 -12.26 -4.59
CA LEU A 166 -3.44 -13.33 -3.81
C LEU A 166 -4.42 -14.48 -3.56
N ALA A 167 -5.71 -14.19 -3.37
CA ALA A 167 -6.75 -15.22 -3.29
C ALA A 167 -6.91 -15.98 -4.62
N GLU A 168 -6.83 -15.29 -5.76
CA GLU A 168 -6.81 -15.92 -7.09
C GLU A 168 -5.63 -16.89 -7.24
N ALA A 169 -4.47 -16.54 -6.68
CA ALA A 169 -3.29 -17.40 -6.63
C ALA A 169 -3.34 -18.49 -5.54
N ASN A 170 -4.47 -18.66 -4.85
CA ASN A 170 -4.65 -19.60 -3.73
C ASN A 170 -3.68 -19.38 -2.57
N VAL A 171 -3.36 -18.12 -2.24
CA VAL A 171 -2.68 -17.78 -0.98
C VAL A 171 -3.71 -17.87 0.15
N PRO A 172 -3.42 -18.61 1.25
CA PRO A 172 -4.33 -18.68 2.39
C PRO A 172 -4.61 -17.29 2.98
N TYR A 173 -5.86 -17.02 3.33
CA TYR A 173 -6.25 -15.73 3.87
C TYR A 173 -5.58 -15.43 5.23
N ASP A 174 -5.29 -16.47 6.00
CA ASP A 174 -4.60 -16.39 7.29
C ASP A 174 -3.14 -15.90 7.16
N ASP A 175 -2.57 -15.95 5.96
CA ASP A 175 -1.23 -15.44 5.67
C ASP A 175 -1.23 -13.95 5.29
N LEU A 176 -2.41 -13.34 5.09
CA LEU A 176 -2.58 -11.95 4.69
C LEU A 176 -2.78 -11.07 5.93
N PHE A 177 -1.83 -10.22 6.20
CA PHE A 177 -1.84 -9.33 7.36
C PHE A 177 -2.01 -7.88 6.91
N GLU A 178 -2.96 -7.19 7.52
CA GLU A 178 -3.13 -5.75 7.34
C GLU A 178 -1.95 -4.98 7.95
N MET A 179 -1.66 -3.81 7.40
CA MET A 179 -0.52 -2.98 7.79
C MET A 179 -0.41 -2.77 9.30
N GLU A 180 -1.52 -2.49 9.97
CA GLU A 180 -1.54 -2.22 11.42
C GLU A 180 -1.12 -3.43 12.26
N ALA A 181 -1.42 -4.63 11.79
CA ALA A 181 -1.09 -5.88 12.48
C ALA A 181 0.36 -6.33 12.25
N ILE A 182 0.99 -5.95 11.13
CA ILE A 182 2.28 -6.51 10.72
C ILE A 182 3.44 -5.51 10.82
N ASN A 183 3.15 -4.22 10.96
CA ASN A 183 4.18 -3.18 10.90
C ASN A 183 5.28 -3.32 11.97
N ASP A 184 4.94 -3.80 13.16
CA ASP A 184 5.89 -4.03 14.25
C ASP A 184 6.74 -5.31 14.07
N ASP A 185 6.39 -6.14 13.10
CA ASP A 185 7.10 -7.39 12.83
C ASP A 185 8.25 -7.22 11.84
N PHE A 186 8.30 -6.13 11.06
CA PHE A 186 9.41 -5.88 10.11
C PHE A 186 10.78 -5.85 10.77
N ALA A 187 10.90 -5.37 12.00
CA ALA A 187 12.15 -5.39 12.76
C ALA A 187 12.56 -6.79 13.26
N LYS A 188 11.65 -7.77 13.21
CA LYS A 188 11.83 -9.11 13.77
C LYS A 188 12.03 -10.20 12.71
N VAL A 189 11.85 -9.87 11.43
CA VAL A 189 12.02 -10.82 10.33
C VAL A 189 13.47 -10.84 9.83
N ASP A 190 13.82 -11.90 9.13
CA ASP A 190 15.16 -12.05 8.56
C ASP A 190 15.26 -11.30 7.22
N ALA A 191 14.17 -11.30 6.45
CA ALA A 191 14.10 -10.60 5.17
C ALA A 191 12.68 -10.10 4.85
N ALA A 192 12.60 -9.00 4.12
CA ALA A 192 11.40 -8.52 3.47
C ALA A 192 11.57 -8.55 1.94
N ILE A 193 10.55 -9.00 1.22
CA ILE A 193 10.53 -9.05 -0.25
C ILE A 193 9.45 -8.10 -0.75
N VAL A 194 9.86 -7.07 -1.47
CA VAL A 194 8.97 -6.07 -2.07
C VAL A 194 8.74 -6.42 -3.53
N ILE A 195 7.49 -6.51 -3.95
CA ILE A 195 7.14 -6.88 -5.33
C ILE A 195 6.19 -5.84 -5.91
N GLY A 196 6.75 -4.95 -6.73
CA GLY A 196 5.99 -3.91 -7.42
C GLY A 196 5.34 -2.87 -6.50
N ALA A 197 5.92 -2.57 -5.33
CA ALA A 197 5.47 -1.53 -4.41
C ALA A 197 6.48 -0.39 -4.33
N ASN A 198 6.02 0.85 -4.15
CA ASN A 198 6.87 2.04 -4.01
C ASN A 198 6.31 2.99 -2.93
N ASP A 199 5.31 3.84 -3.25
CA ASP A 199 4.83 4.89 -2.33
C ASP A 199 4.37 4.35 -0.98
N VAL A 200 3.74 3.17 -0.95
CA VAL A 200 3.18 2.52 0.25
C VAL A 200 4.24 2.05 1.27
N LEU A 201 5.51 2.07 0.90
CA LEU A 201 6.63 1.71 1.77
C LEU A 201 7.71 2.81 1.83
N ASN A 202 7.41 4.00 1.27
CA ASN A 202 8.36 5.09 1.19
C ASN A 202 8.54 5.78 2.55
N PRO A 203 9.73 5.71 3.19
CA PRO A 203 9.97 6.33 4.49
C PRO A 203 9.84 7.87 4.47
N ALA A 204 9.96 8.51 3.30
CA ALA A 204 9.76 9.95 3.13
C ALA A 204 8.36 10.41 3.56
N ALA A 205 7.37 9.50 3.58
CA ALA A 205 6.03 9.80 4.09
C ALA A 205 6.03 10.25 5.55
N ARG A 206 7.02 9.87 6.34
CA ARG A 206 7.15 10.24 7.75
C ARG A 206 7.79 11.62 7.94
N ASN A 207 8.75 11.99 7.08
CA ASN A 207 9.68 13.09 7.35
C ASN A 207 9.65 14.21 6.29
N ALA A 208 9.21 13.94 5.06
CA ALA A 208 9.27 14.89 3.96
C ALA A 208 8.04 15.82 3.95
N GLU A 209 8.06 16.84 4.82
CA GLU A 209 6.99 17.86 4.87
C GLU A 209 6.82 18.54 3.50
N GLY A 210 5.56 18.78 3.13
CA GLY A 210 5.22 19.43 1.86
C GLY A 210 5.16 18.51 0.65
N THR A 211 5.50 17.23 0.77
CA THR A 211 5.33 16.24 -0.29
C THR A 211 3.90 15.63 -0.29
N PRO A 212 3.43 15.11 -1.44
CA PRO A 212 2.10 14.50 -1.53
C PRO A 212 1.87 13.29 -0.61
N ILE A 213 2.94 12.58 -0.22
CA ILE A 213 2.87 11.39 0.64
C ILE A 213 3.03 11.70 2.12
N TYR A 214 3.37 12.93 2.50
CA TYR A 214 3.59 13.29 3.91
C TYR A 214 2.36 12.99 4.78
N GLY A 215 2.58 12.25 5.87
CA GLY A 215 1.54 11.82 6.79
C GLY A 215 0.72 10.61 6.32
N MET A 216 1.05 10.01 5.17
CA MET A 216 0.47 8.75 4.76
C MET A 216 1.07 7.61 5.62
N PRO A 217 0.24 6.75 6.21
CA PRO A 217 0.74 5.53 6.83
C PRO A 217 1.47 4.68 5.78
N VAL A 218 2.61 4.09 6.16
CA VAL A 218 3.43 3.26 5.28
C VAL A 218 3.84 1.98 5.98
N LEU A 219 4.16 0.95 5.19
CA LEU A 219 4.75 -0.27 5.71
C LEU A 219 6.20 -0.02 6.11
N ASN A 220 6.60 -0.49 7.29
CA ASN A 220 7.91 -0.26 7.91
C ASN A 220 9.01 -1.17 7.33
N VAL A 221 9.04 -1.36 6.01
CA VAL A 221 10.00 -2.24 5.31
C VAL A 221 11.45 -1.81 5.58
N ASP A 222 11.68 -0.52 5.78
CA ASP A 222 12.97 0.07 6.13
C ASP A 222 13.56 -0.46 7.47
N GLN A 223 12.74 -1.06 8.32
CA GLN A 223 13.18 -1.67 9.60
C GLN A 223 13.65 -3.12 9.42
N ALA A 224 13.36 -3.76 8.29
CA ALA A 224 13.84 -5.10 8.03
C ALA A 224 15.36 -5.13 7.84
N PRO A 225 16.07 -6.14 8.42
CA PRO A 225 17.51 -6.27 8.30
C PRO A 225 17.98 -6.45 6.86
N TYR A 226 17.19 -7.15 6.04
CA TYR A 226 17.46 -7.37 4.63
C TYR A 226 16.19 -7.18 3.80
N VAL A 227 16.30 -6.42 2.70
CA VAL A 227 15.18 -6.12 1.82
C VAL A 227 15.53 -6.49 0.39
N VAL A 228 14.70 -7.30 -0.24
CA VAL A 228 14.79 -7.62 -1.67
C VAL A 228 13.71 -6.84 -2.39
N ILE A 229 14.08 -6.02 -3.36
CA ILE A 229 13.15 -5.19 -4.13
C ILE A 229 13.09 -5.68 -5.57
N CYS A 230 11.92 -6.18 -5.97
CA CYS A 230 11.61 -6.62 -7.32
C CYS A 230 10.66 -5.60 -7.96
N ASN A 231 11.24 -4.59 -8.61
CA ASN A 231 10.49 -3.54 -9.30
C ASN A 231 10.96 -3.41 -10.75
N TYR A 232 10.04 -3.11 -11.65
CA TYR A 232 10.36 -2.87 -13.07
C TYR A 232 11.30 -1.69 -13.27
N ASP A 233 11.10 -0.61 -12.50
CA ASP A 233 12.02 0.53 -12.43
C ASP A 233 12.03 1.09 -10.98
N LEU A 234 13.01 1.96 -10.72
CA LEU A 234 13.20 2.60 -9.41
C LEU A 234 12.75 4.06 -9.41
N LYS A 235 12.04 4.50 -10.45
CA LYS A 235 11.53 5.86 -10.53
C LYS A 235 10.50 6.13 -9.44
N PRO A 236 10.31 7.42 -9.11
CA PRO A 236 9.24 7.81 -8.20
C PRO A 236 7.90 7.21 -8.60
N GLY A 237 7.13 6.78 -7.61
CA GLY A 237 5.80 6.24 -7.81
C GLY A 237 4.77 7.33 -8.19
N TYR A 238 3.49 7.05 -7.95
CA TYR A 238 2.38 7.95 -8.29
C TYR A 238 2.48 9.32 -7.59
N ALA A 239 3.08 9.35 -6.41
CA ALA A 239 3.26 10.57 -5.64
C ALA A 239 4.40 11.47 -6.16
N GLY A 240 5.24 10.97 -7.07
CA GLY A 240 6.37 11.69 -7.62
C GLY A 240 7.49 11.99 -6.61
N VAL A 241 7.56 11.23 -5.52
CA VAL A 241 8.56 11.37 -4.46
C VAL A 241 9.57 10.24 -4.54
N GLU A 242 10.85 10.58 -4.55
CA GLU A 242 11.92 9.58 -4.52
C GLU A 242 11.85 8.72 -3.25
N ASN A 243 12.19 7.44 -3.38
CA ASN A 243 12.15 6.52 -2.26
C ASN A 243 13.57 6.30 -1.72
N PRO A 244 13.90 6.82 -0.51
CA PRO A 244 15.21 6.65 0.09
C PRO A 244 15.62 5.19 0.33
N LEU A 245 14.65 4.27 0.37
CA LEU A 245 14.93 2.85 0.53
C LEU A 245 15.73 2.29 -0.65
N TYR A 246 15.56 2.84 -1.85
CA TYR A 246 16.25 2.37 -3.07
C TYR A 246 17.70 2.82 -3.17
N THR A 247 18.07 3.86 -2.41
CA THR A 247 19.45 4.38 -2.34
C THR A 247 20.23 3.84 -1.15
N ARG A 248 19.62 2.97 -0.34
CA ARG A 248 20.26 2.35 0.81
C ARG A 248 21.29 1.31 0.32
N GLU A 249 22.55 1.50 0.70
CA GLU A 249 23.65 0.63 0.26
C GLU A 249 23.73 -0.69 1.04
N GLU A 250 23.27 -0.70 2.29
CA GLU A 250 23.34 -1.86 3.19
C GLU A 250 21.98 -2.53 3.34
N GLY A 251 21.96 -3.87 3.23
CA GLY A 251 20.77 -4.67 3.50
C GLY A 251 19.65 -4.53 2.47
N VAL A 252 19.91 -3.98 1.28
CA VAL A 252 18.95 -3.90 0.17
C VAL A 252 19.52 -4.51 -1.08
N ALA A 253 18.78 -5.40 -1.71
CA ALA A 253 19.07 -5.96 -3.01
C ALA A 253 17.98 -5.54 -4.01
N LEU A 254 18.40 -5.01 -5.14
CA LEU A 254 17.52 -4.62 -6.25
C LEU A 254 17.59 -5.71 -7.32
N LEU A 255 16.44 -6.21 -7.78
CA LEU A 255 16.30 -7.25 -8.81
C LEU A 255 15.44 -6.75 -9.96
#